data_90e9bcf3533fb3a66a990926ec96baf5
#
_entry.id   90e9bcf3533fb3a66a990926ec96baf5
#
_cell.length_a   1.000
_cell.length_b   1.000
_cell.length_c   1.000
_cell.angle_alpha   90.00
_cell.angle_beta   90.00
_cell.angle_gamma   90.00
#
_symmetry.space_group_name_H-M   'P 1'
#
loop_
_entity.id
_entity.type
_entity.pdbx_description
1 polymer ?
#
loop_
_entity_poly.entity_id
_entity_poly.type
_entity_poly.pdbx_seq_one_letter_code
_entity_poly.pdbx_strand_id
1 'polypeptide(L)'
;AEVATFELKYFEANGKTPVRTEQLVIPGSTFRKEGLGKDVTDKFLAGLPGIQKEGCDGLITSARWLVHRMPEHVRTVCLEFFGNPKDCVPSIVDIKDFMFAEMKRTGGAILAGLEHLDDRYLKAVGYATKSKRGGLPKMVLVGDIAGDDADMVARATSEVVRIANSRSGEGFIAI
;
A
#
# COMPACT_ATOMS: atom_id res chain seq x y z
N ALA A 1 4.50 24.22 3.05
CA ALA A 1 5.38 23.20 2.50
C ALA A 1 5.86 22.33 3.67
N GLU A 2 5.73 21.01 3.55
CA GLU A 2 6.22 20.07 4.54
C GLU A 2 7.74 20.01 4.47
N VAL A 3 8.39 19.89 5.63
CA VAL A 3 9.84 19.73 5.76
C VAL A 3 10.14 18.60 6.72
N ALA A 4 11.21 17.87 6.49
CA ALA A 4 11.79 16.93 7.45
C ALA A 4 13.00 17.61 8.10
N THR A 5 13.02 17.69 9.43
CA THR A 5 14.10 18.27 10.19
C THR A 5 14.79 17.19 11.00
N PHE A 6 16.11 17.09 10.85
CA PHE A 6 16.95 16.14 11.56
C PHE A 6 17.93 16.90 12.45
N GLU A 7 18.08 16.45 13.69
CA GLU A 7 19.19 16.84 14.55
C GLU A 7 20.28 15.77 14.42
N LEU A 8 21.44 16.14 13.89
CA LEU A 8 22.57 15.28 13.70
C LEU A 8 23.59 15.55 14.81
N LYS A 9 23.90 14.53 15.60
CA LYS A 9 24.93 14.59 16.63
C LYS A 9 26.12 13.72 16.20
N TYR A 10 27.27 14.33 16.11
CA TYR A 10 28.52 13.65 15.76
C TYR A 10 29.29 13.37 17.03
N PHE A 11 29.90 12.20 17.08
CA PHE A 11 30.68 11.75 18.23
C PHE A 11 32.08 11.34 17.78
N GLU A 12 33.05 11.39 18.68
CA GLU A 12 34.35 10.77 18.49
C GLU A 12 34.22 9.25 18.30
N ALA A 13 35.31 8.60 17.87
CA ALA A 13 35.33 7.14 17.66
C ALA A 13 34.98 6.32 18.90
N ASN A 14 35.08 6.91 20.11
CA ASN A 14 34.68 6.30 21.37
C ASN A 14 33.15 6.21 21.55
N GLY A 15 32.37 6.87 20.66
CA GLY A 15 30.91 6.90 20.69
C GLY A 15 30.28 7.66 21.86
N LYS A 16 31.08 8.37 22.68
CA LYS A 16 30.60 9.02 23.90
C LYS A 16 30.81 10.53 23.92
N THR A 17 31.91 10.99 23.35
CA THR A 17 32.26 12.41 23.37
C THR A 17 31.64 13.11 22.18
N PRO A 18 30.68 14.07 22.41
CA PRO A 18 30.08 14.80 21.31
C PRO A 18 31.09 15.77 20.67
N VAL A 19 31.17 15.76 19.33
CA VAL A 19 32.04 16.66 18.56
C VAL A 19 31.28 17.89 18.09
N ARG A 20 30.10 17.68 17.52
CA ARG A 20 29.22 18.75 17.00
C ARG A 20 27.78 18.30 16.92
N THR A 21 26.89 19.28 16.85
CA THR A 21 25.49 19.10 16.53
C THR A 21 25.14 20.03 15.36
N GLU A 22 24.38 19.53 14.40
CA GLU A 22 23.86 20.35 13.31
C GLU A 22 22.39 19.99 13.04
N GLN A 23 21.66 20.93 12.43
CA GLN A 23 20.33 20.67 11.90
C GLN A 23 20.39 20.52 10.39
N LEU A 24 19.81 19.43 9.90
CA LEU A 24 19.57 19.19 8.48
C LEU A 24 18.08 19.33 8.20
N VAL A 25 17.72 20.26 7.31
CA VAL A 25 16.34 20.49 6.88
C VAL A 25 16.18 20.09 5.44
N ILE A 26 15.29 19.14 5.16
CA ILE A 26 15.06 18.61 3.82
C ILE A 26 13.61 18.91 3.42
N PRO A 27 13.34 19.54 2.27
CA PRO A 27 11.98 19.76 1.78
C PRO A 27 11.23 18.46 1.58
N GLY A 28 9.96 18.39 2.00
CA GLY A 28 9.11 17.21 1.85
C GLY A 28 8.93 16.78 0.38
N SER A 29 8.99 17.71 -0.57
CA SER A 29 8.96 17.42 -2.00
C SER A 29 10.12 16.51 -2.48
N THR A 30 11.22 16.46 -1.74
CA THR A 30 12.36 15.57 -2.04
C THR A 30 11.99 14.09 -1.87
N PHE A 31 11.02 13.79 -0.99
CA PHE A 31 10.61 12.43 -0.67
C PHE A 31 9.39 11.97 -1.46
N ARG A 32 8.76 12.85 -2.23
CA ARG A 32 7.53 12.55 -2.95
C ARG A 32 7.73 12.67 -4.44
N LYS A 33 7.25 11.69 -5.16
CA LYS A 33 7.18 11.71 -6.62
C LYS A 33 5.72 11.72 -7.02
N GLU A 34 5.35 12.66 -7.88
CA GLU A 34 4.00 12.78 -8.39
C GLU A 34 3.52 11.46 -9.05
N GLY A 35 2.31 11.07 -8.74
CA GLY A 35 1.66 9.87 -9.30
C GLY A 35 1.97 8.56 -8.59
N LEU A 36 2.94 8.48 -7.68
CA LEU A 36 3.23 7.23 -6.97
C LEU A 36 2.44 7.04 -5.66
N GLY A 37 1.84 8.10 -5.12
CA GLY A 37 0.99 8.02 -3.93
C GLY A 37 1.70 7.71 -2.61
N LYS A 38 2.99 7.40 -2.64
CA LYS A 38 3.80 7.16 -1.45
C LYS A 38 5.17 7.81 -1.56
N ASP A 39 5.85 7.93 -0.43
CA ASP A 39 7.17 8.56 -0.38
C ASP A 39 8.19 7.72 -1.15
N VAL A 40 8.99 8.40 -1.95
CA VAL A 40 10.07 7.81 -2.70
C VAL A 40 11.38 8.20 -2.05
N THR A 41 12.16 7.21 -1.70
CA THR A 41 13.49 7.42 -1.14
C THR A 41 14.52 7.15 -2.21
N ASP A 42 15.32 8.15 -2.56
CA ASP A 42 16.52 7.94 -3.34
C ASP A 42 17.57 7.29 -2.45
N LYS A 43 18.03 6.11 -2.82
CA LYS A 43 19.00 5.35 -2.04
C LYS A 43 20.37 6.04 -1.91
N PHE A 44 20.69 6.96 -2.81
CA PHE A 44 22.04 7.54 -2.91
C PHE A 44 22.11 9.01 -2.50
N LEU A 45 21.12 9.81 -2.82
CA LEU A 45 21.21 11.26 -2.73
C LEU A 45 20.19 11.90 -1.81
N ALA A 46 19.04 11.28 -1.61
CA ALA A 46 17.93 11.84 -0.85
C ALA A 46 17.19 10.75 -0.11
N GLY A 47 16.25 11.16 0.71
CA GLY A 47 15.41 10.26 1.45
C GLY A 47 15.72 10.30 2.94
N LEU A 48 14.80 9.77 3.72
CA LEU A 48 14.94 9.70 5.15
C LEU A 48 16.04 8.70 5.52
N PRO A 49 17.03 9.09 6.33
CA PRO A 49 18.07 8.20 6.81
C PRO A 49 17.47 6.93 7.43
N GLY A 50 18.01 5.78 7.06
CA GLY A 50 17.57 4.47 7.56
C GLY A 50 16.33 3.88 6.93
N ILE A 51 15.58 4.63 6.09
CA ILE A 51 14.36 4.13 5.44
C ILE A 51 14.67 3.62 4.05
N GLN A 52 14.26 2.37 3.75
CA GLN A 52 14.44 1.70 2.46
C GLN A 52 15.89 1.65 1.98
N LYS A 53 16.85 1.62 2.88
CA LYS A 53 18.30 1.59 2.59
C LYS A 53 18.98 0.31 3.05
N GLU A 54 18.21 -0.68 3.44
CA GLU A 54 18.69 -2.02 3.75
C GLU A 54 19.81 -2.03 4.81
N GLY A 55 19.72 -1.12 5.78
CA GLY A 55 20.67 -0.99 6.88
C GLY A 55 21.97 -0.25 6.53
N CYS A 56 22.10 0.33 5.32
CA CYS A 56 23.34 1.03 4.93
C CYS A 56 23.60 2.29 5.75
N ASP A 57 22.56 2.97 6.24
CA ASP A 57 22.69 4.23 6.98
C ASP A 57 22.91 4.03 8.48
N GLY A 58 22.67 2.83 8.99
CA GLY A 58 22.76 2.54 10.42
C GLY A 58 21.58 1.76 10.99
N LEU A 59 21.41 1.82 12.30
CA LEU A 59 20.38 1.11 13.03
C LEU A 59 19.32 2.09 13.55
N ILE A 60 18.04 1.78 13.32
CA ILE A 60 16.93 2.50 13.93
C ILE A 60 16.72 1.93 15.33
N THR A 61 16.96 2.74 16.36
CA THR A 61 16.84 2.31 17.76
C THR A 61 15.47 2.58 18.36
N SER A 62 14.75 3.57 17.83
CA SER A 62 13.38 3.89 18.24
C SER A 62 12.66 4.66 17.15
N ALA A 63 11.34 4.56 17.15
CA ALA A 63 10.48 5.34 16.26
C ALA A 63 9.19 5.74 16.97
N ARG A 64 8.68 6.93 16.64
CA ARG A 64 7.34 7.38 17.03
C ARG A 64 6.48 7.50 15.81
N TRP A 65 5.35 6.80 15.80
CA TRP A 65 4.44 6.74 14.68
C TRP A 65 3.16 7.52 14.94
N LEU A 66 2.73 8.28 13.95
CA LEU A 66 1.35 8.73 13.83
C LEU A 66 0.57 7.66 13.09
N VAL A 67 -0.45 7.14 13.73
CA VAL A 67 -1.31 6.10 13.15
C VAL A 67 -2.72 6.63 12.92
N HIS A 68 -3.43 6.05 11.96
CA HIS A 68 -4.83 6.34 11.75
C HIS A 68 -5.68 5.59 12.78
N ARG A 69 -6.83 6.18 13.15
CA ARG A 69 -7.84 5.45 13.91
C ARG A 69 -8.29 4.23 13.10
N MET A 70 -8.44 3.10 13.74
CA MET A 70 -8.98 1.90 13.09
C MET A 70 -10.43 2.17 12.65
N PRO A 71 -10.79 1.98 11.39
CA PRO A 71 -12.17 2.05 10.95
C PRO A 71 -13.04 0.99 11.64
N GLU A 72 -14.33 1.28 11.82
CA GLU A 72 -15.25 0.37 12.51
C GLU A 72 -15.61 -0.87 11.68
N HIS A 73 -15.62 -0.71 10.35
CA HIS A 73 -15.98 -1.77 9.43
C HIS A 73 -14.87 -1.99 8.40
N VAL A 74 -14.51 -3.26 8.21
CA VAL A 74 -13.56 -3.69 7.18
C VAL A 74 -14.14 -4.89 6.45
N ARG A 75 -13.99 -4.90 5.12
CA ARG A 75 -14.29 -6.07 4.30
C ARG A 75 -13.13 -6.35 3.35
N THR A 76 -12.71 -7.59 3.33
CA THR A 76 -11.65 -8.04 2.43
C THR A 76 -12.25 -8.58 1.14
N VAL A 77 -11.72 -8.15 0.01
CA VAL A 77 -12.00 -8.73 -1.30
C VAL A 77 -10.85 -9.61 -1.75
N CYS A 78 -11.18 -10.70 -2.41
CA CYS A 78 -10.24 -11.57 -3.10
C CYS A 78 -10.67 -11.65 -4.56
N LEU A 79 -9.85 -11.14 -5.47
CA LEU A 79 -10.16 -11.04 -6.90
C LEU A 79 -9.20 -11.93 -7.68
N GLU A 80 -9.71 -13.03 -8.22
CA GLU A 80 -8.94 -13.99 -9.00
C GLU A 80 -9.03 -13.63 -10.48
N PHE A 81 -7.88 -13.49 -11.15
CA PHE A 81 -7.80 -13.19 -12.57
C PHE A 81 -7.18 -14.38 -13.33
N PHE A 82 -7.87 -14.76 -14.39
CA PHE A 82 -7.50 -15.88 -15.27
C PHE A 82 -7.10 -15.35 -16.65
N GLY A 83 -6.34 -16.12 -17.41
CA GLY A 83 -5.89 -15.72 -18.74
C GLY A 83 -4.60 -14.90 -18.69
N ASN A 84 -4.45 -13.94 -19.62
CA ASN A 84 -3.24 -13.12 -19.68
C ASN A 84 -3.25 -12.06 -18.58
N PRO A 85 -2.14 -11.91 -17.79
CA PRO A 85 -2.06 -10.86 -16.77
C PRO A 85 -2.31 -9.43 -17.29
N LYS A 86 -2.03 -9.16 -18.56
CA LYS A 86 -2.32 -7.85 -19.17
C LYS A 86 -3.82 -7.51 -19.21
N ASP A 87 -4.67 -8.54 -19.27
CA ASP A 87 -6.13 -8.36 -19.38
C ASP A 87 -6.76 -7.90 -18.06
N CYS A 88 -6.05 -8.03 -16.94
CA CYS A 88 -6.53 -7.56 -15.63
C CYS A 88 -6.20 -6.09 -15.35
N VAL A 89 -5.23 -5.50 -16.07
CA VAL A 89 -4.82 -4.09 -15.85
C VAL A 89 -5.99 -3.11 -15.95
N PRO A 90 -6.89 -3.18 -16.93
CA PRO A 90 -8.06 -2.29 -16.98
C PRO A 90 -8.96 -2.43 -15.75
N SER A 91 -9.16 -3.64 -15.22
CA SER A 91 -9.97 -3.84 -14.00
C SER A 91 -9.30 -3.20 -12.77
N ILE A 92 -7.97 -3.28 -12.67
CA ILE A 92 -7.21 -2.64 -11.58
C ILE A 92 -7.37 -1.12 -11.65
N VAL A 93 -7.25 -0.55 -12.84
CA VAL A 93 -7.42 0.89 -13.06
C VAL A 93 -8.84 1.33 -12.69
N ASP A 94 -9.86 0.61 -13.19
CA ASP A 94 -11.26 0.92 -12.91
C ASP A 94 -11.58 0.84 -11.40
N ILE A 95 -11.06 -0.19 -10.70
CA ILE A 95 -11.20 -0.33 -9.24
C ILE A 95 -10.55 0.84 -8.50
N LYS A 96 -9.32 1.19 -8.87
CA LYS A 96 -8.60 2.32 -8.28
C LYS A 96 -9.38 3.62 -8.50
N ASP A 97 -9.81 3.88 -9.72
CA ASP A 97 -10.50 5.13 -10.07
C ASP A 97 -11.84 5.22 -9.36
N PHE A 98 -12.60 4.13 -9.30
CA PHE A 98 -13.83 4.03 -8.53
C PHE A 98 -13.60 4.34 -7.05
N MET A 99 -12.64 3.68 -6.41
CA MET A 99 -12.39 3.85 -4.98
C MET A 99 -11.91 5.27 -4.63
N PHE A 100 -11.07 5.87 -5.47
CA PHE A 100 -10.64 7.26 -5.28
C PHE A 100 -11.79 8.25 -5.49
N ALA A 101 -12.65 8.02 -6.47
CA ALA A 101 -13.84 8.84 -6.70
C ALA A 101 -14.80 8.73 -5.52
N GLU A 102 -15.04 7.52 -5.02
CA GLU A 102 -15.92 7.25 -3.89
C GLU A 102 -15.39 7.90 -2.59
N MET A 103 -14.11 7.74 -2.31
CA MET A 103 -13.46 8.38 -1.17
C MET A 103 -13.57 9.91 -1.25
N LYS A 104 -13.35 10.50 -2.45
CA LYS A 104 -13.45 11.94 -2.64
C LYS A 104 -14.89 12.45 -2.50
N ARG A 105 -15.86 11.65 -2.94
CA ARG A 105 -17.29 12.01 -2.92
C ARG A 105 -17.92 11.92 -1.53
N THR A 106 -17.58 10.90 -0.76
CA THR A 106 -18.26 10.56 0.49
C THR A 106 -17.38 10.59 1.72
N GLY A 107 -16.09 10.27 1.55
CA GLY A 107 -15.17 10.00 2.66
C GLY A 107 -15.50 8.75 3.46
N GLY A 108 -16.58 8.00 3.10
CA GLY A 108 -17.14 6.92 3.92
C GLY A 108 -16.55 5.54 3.69
N ALA A 109 -15.83 5.34 2.59
CA ALA A 109 -15.12 4.08 2.32
C ALA A 109 -13.78 4.36 1.67
N ILE A 110 -12.74 3.66 2.12
CA ILE A 110 -11.39 3.76 1.59
C ILE A 110 -10.89 2.39 1.15
N LEU A 111 -10.02 2.36 0.15
CA LEU A 111 -9.20 1.20 -0.16
C LEU A 111 -7.95 1.27 0.72
N ALA A 112 -7.96 0.54 1.82
CA ALA A 112 -6.90 0.58 2.82
C ALA A 112 -5.64 -0.16 2.37
N GLY A 113 -5.80 -1.17 1.52
CA GLY A 113 -4.71 -1.92 0.91
C GLY A 113 -5.18 -2.67 -0.32
N LEU A 114 -4.27 -2.94 -1.25
CA LEU A 114 -4.50 -3.81 -2.40
C LEU A 114 -3.19 -4.52 -2.74
N GLU A 115 -3.12 -5.80 -2.38
CA GLU A 115 -1.94 -6.64 -2.56
C GLU A 115 -2.06 -7.48 -3.83
N HIS A 116 -0.97 -7.54 -4.57
CA HIS A 116 -0.85 -8.35 -5.78
C HIS A 116 -0.06 -9.63 -5.51
N LEU A 117 -0.65 -10.77 -5.85
CA LEU A 117 -0.04 -12.09 -5.74
C LEU A 117 0.04 -12.70 -7.14
N ASP A 118 1.24 -12.95 -7.63
CA ASP A 118 1.46 -13.57 -8.94
C ASP A 118 1.32 -15.11 -8.90
N ASP A 119 1.32 -15.75 -10.07
CA ASP A 119 1.13 -17.20 -10.19
C ASP A 119 2.28 -18.01 -9.58
N ARG A 120 3.48 -17.44 -9.45
CA ARG A 120 4.62 -18.08 -8.81
C ARG A 120 4.43 -18.13 -7.29
N TYR A 121 4.01 -17.01 -6.72
CA TYR A 121 3.68 -16.95 -5.30
C TYR A 121 2.51 -17.88 -4.97
N LEU A 122 1.44 -17.86 -5.77
CA LEU A 122 0.27 -18.72 -5.59
C LEU A 122 0.63 -20.22 -5.60
N LYS A 123 1.53 -20.63 -6.49
CA LYS A 123 2.08 -21.99 -6.50
C LYS A 123 2.89 -22.31 -5.26
N ALA A 124 3.76 -21.38 -4.85
CA ALA A 124 4.66 -21.60 -3.72
C ALA A 124 3.91 -21.79 -2.40
N VAL A 125 2.78 -21.08 -2.21
CA VAL A 125 1.95 -21.17 -1.00
C VAL A 125 0.85 -22.23 -1.08
N GLY A 126 0.72 -22.95 -2.21
CA GLY A 126 -0.35 -23.93 -2.39
C GLY A 126 -1.74 -23.30 -2.40
N TYR A 127 -1.88 -22.15 -3.05
CA TYR A 127 -3.14 -21.40 -3.08
C TYR A 127 -4.30 -22.25 -3.62
N ALA A 128 -5.38 -22.31 -2.86
CA ALA A 128 -6.63 -22.93 -3.27
C ALA A 128 -7.55 -21.89 -3.90
N THR A 129 -7.79 -22.01 -5.22
CA THR A 129 -8.73 -21.11 -5.93
C THR A 129 -10.13 -21.22 -5.36
N LYS A 130 -10.83 -20.09 -5.26
CA LYS A 130 -12.25 -20.01 -4.88
C LYS A 130 -13.17 -20.12 -6.10
N SER A 131 -12.64 -19.82 -7.28
CA SER A 131 -13.35 -19.90 -8.55
C SER A 131 -13.70 -21.34 -8.93
N LYS A 132 -14.86 -21.52 -9.53
CA LYS A 132 -15.29 -22.78 -10.14
C LYS A 132 -14.72 -22.99 -11.56
N ARG A 133 -13.97 -22.02 -12.09
CA ARG A 133 -13.42 -22.09 -13.45
C ARG A 133 -12.36 -23.18 -13.65
N GLY A 134 -11.82 -23.70 -12.53
CA GLY A 134 -10.72 -24.66 -12.57
C GLY A 134 -9.37 -24.01 -12.91
N GLY A 135 -8.31 -24.63 -12.43
CA GLY A 135 -6.93 -24.12 -12.61
C GLY A 135 -6.56 -23.02 -11.63
N LEU A 136 -5.26 -22.71 -11.62
CA LEU A 136 -4.71 -21.65 -10.78
C LEU A 136 -4.88 -20.30 -11.47
N PRO A 137 -5.36 -19.26 -10.78
CA PRO A 137 -5.38 -17.91 -11.35
C PRO A 137 -3.96 -17.44 -11.69
N LYS A 138 -3.84 -16.57 -12.66
CA LYS A 138 -2.56 -15.95 -13.04
C LYS A 138 -2.19 -14.79 -12.13
N MET A 139 -3.19 -14.23 -11.49
CA MET A 139 -3.02 -13.15 -10.53
C MET A 139 -4.18 -13.16 -9.54
N VAL A 140 -3.89 -12.87 -8.30
CA VAL A 140 -4.89 -12.59 -7.28
C VAL A 140 -4.62 -11.21 -6.72
N LEU A 141 -5.67 -10.39 -6.57
CA LEU A 141 -5.64 -9.18 -5.77
C LEU A 141 -6.41 -9.45 -4.47
N VAL A 142 -5.75 -9.16 -3.36
CA VAL A 142 -6.39 -9.14 -2.04
C VAL A 142 -6.39 -7.71 -1.55
N GLY A 143 -7.56 -7.20 -1.16
CA GLY A 143 -7.67 -5.80 -0.76
C GLY A 143 -8.68 -5.60 0.36
N ASP A 144 -8.39 -4.63 1.22
CA ASP A 144 -9.27 -4.24 2.32
C ASP A 144 -9.98 -2.93 2.00
N ILE A 145 -11.31 -2.96 2.10
CA ILE A 145 -12.18 -1.79 1.99
C ILE A 145 -12.71 -1.50 3.39
N ALA A 146 -12.43 -0.30 3.87
CA ALA A 146 -12.65 0.07 5.26
C ALA A 146 -13.38 1.41 5.38
N GLY A 147 -14.12 1.60 6.46
CA GLY A 147 -14.85 2.84 6.76
C GLY A 147 -15.64 2.75 8.06
N ASP A 148 -16.26 3.85 8.43
CA ASP A 148 -17.07 3.93 9.66
C ASP A 148 -18.58 3.72 9.39
N ASP A 149 -18.98 3.54 8.14
CA ASP A 149 -20.36 3.25 7.72
C ASP A 149 -20.41 1.88 7.05
N ALA A 150 -21.11 0.94 7.69
CA ALA A 150 -21.24 -0.46 7.24
C ALA A 150 -21.84 -0.58 5.83
N ASP A 151 -22.85 0.25 5.53
CA ASP A 151 -23.55 0.20 4.23
C ASP A 151 -22.68 0.77 3.13
N MET A 152 -21.92 1.81 3.40
CA MET A 152 -20.97 2.37 2.44
C MET A 152 -19.85 1.38 2.13
N VAL A 153 -19.27 0.73 3.15
CA VAL A 153 -18.28 -0.32 2.97
C VAL A 153 -18.86 -1.49 2.18
N ALA A 154 -20.08 -1.93 2.50
CA ALA A 154 -20.74 -3.02 1.78
C ALA A 154 -20.98 -2.70 0.30
N ARG A 155 -21.49 -1.48 0.00
CA ARG A 155 -21.71 -1.03 -1.38
C ARG A 155 -20.40 -0.92 -2.16
N ALA A 156 -19.37 -0.29 -1.58
CA ALA A 156 -18.06 -0.15 -2.22
C ALA A 156 -17.45 -1.52 -2.51
N THR A 157 -17.51 -2.44 -1.56
CA THR A 157 -17.02 -3.82 -1.71
C THR A 157 -17.74 -4.56 -2.85
N SER A 158 -19.08 -4.46 -2.89
CA SER A 158 -19.89 -5.09 -3.94
C SER A 158 -19.56 -4.53 -5.32
N GLU A 159 -19.33 -3.23 -5.42
CA GLU A 159 -18.98 -2.59 -6.69
C GLU A 159 -17.58 -2.99 -7.18
N VAL A 160 -16.61 -3.10 -6.28
CA VAL A 160 -15.25 -3.61 -6.61
C VAL A 160 -15.33 -5.03 -7.17
N VAL A 161 -16.11 -5.91 -6.53
CA VAL A 161 -16.35 -7.27 -7.04
C VAL A 161 -17.04 -7.24 -8.41
N ARG A 162 -18.05 -6.38 -8.59
CA ARG A 162 -18.73 -6.22 -9.87
C ARG A 162 -17.78 -5.78 -10.99
N ILE A 163 -16.88 -4.82 -10.71
CA ILE A 163 -15.87 -4.38 -11.68
C ILE A 163 -14.95 -5.55 -12.05
N ALA A 164 -14.44 -6.30 -11.08
CA ALA A 164 -13.60 -7.47 -11.36
C ALA A 164 -14.34 -8.51 -12.23
N ASN A 165 -15.61 -8.79 -11.90
CA ASN A 165 -16.42 -9.78 -12.63
C ASN A 165 -16.85 -9.34 -14.04
N SER A 166 -16.82 -8.04 -14.32
CA SER A 166 -17.21 -7.52 -15.64
C SER A 166 -16.22 -7.83 -16.76
N ARG A 167 -15.04 -8.34 -16.42
CA ARG A 167 -13.96 -8.66 -17.36
C ARG A 167 -13.43 -10.09 -17.14
N SER A 168 -12.12 -10.23 -17.01
CA SER A 168 -11.43 -11.54 -16.88
C SER A 168 -11.32 -12.03 -15.43
N GLY A 169 -11.81 -11.27 -14.46
CA GLY A 169 -11.73 -11.60 -13.05
C GLY A 169 -12.94 -12.36 -12.52
N GLU A 170 -12.78 -12.92 -11.35
CA GLU A 170 -13.84 -13.42 -10.48
C GLU A 170 -13.57 -12.96 -9.04
N GLY A 171 -14.48 -12.16 -8.50
CA GLY A 171 -14.32 -11.53 -7.22
C GLY A 171 -15.15 -12.19 -6.13
N PHE A 172 -14.55 -12.29 -4.96
CA PHE A 172 -15.15 -12.85 -3.76
C PHE A 172 -15.01 -11.85 -2.60
N ILE A 173 -16.01 -11.80 -1.74
CA ILE A 173 -15.95 -11.07 -0.49
C ILE A 173 -15.59 -12.08 0.59
N ALA A 174 -14.47 -11.84 1.27
CA ALA A 174 -14.13 -12.53 2.51
C ALA A 174 -14.69 -11.69 3.68
N ILE A 175 -15.25 -12.35 4.64
CA ILE A 175 -15.79 -11.71 5.84
C ILE A 175 -14.69 -11.54 6.87
#